data_37ba60c87bcbbc3e8024535561035acf
#
_entry.id   37ba60c87bcbbc3e8024535561035acf
#
_cell.length_a   1.000
_cell.length_b   1.000
_cell.length_c   1.000
_cell.angle_alpha   90.00
_cell.angle_beta   90.00
_cell.angle_gamma   90.00
#
_symmetry.space_group_name_H-M   'P 1'
#
loop_
_entity.id
_entity.type
_entity.pdbx_description
1 polymer ?
#
loop_
_entity_poly.entity_id
_entity_poly.type
_entity_poly.pdbx_seq_one_letter_code
_entity_poly.pdbx_strand_id
1 'polypeptide(L)'
;MEANSLEELMWFTSRIHSMDESIKLMWRGQTREYLIERPAQESLRLFGEPRVMEPSLPSSGARLKVEFATVFQQWSAILDAYLIERILKRSIIGSVHHEEIANGTRQFLCSYNYRLWAFATAQHYGLPSVGLDVTSDLRVALLFALHRFSTDKATGRLTSSRLDKDAEPVLYAMSAFEYDLYDDAQLAPAWLQCARPIAQKAFFLATGWGQAPNRAAERIFVAIRLRNHFEWKLPMAVANLFPLQSQDPFLDFLLDARLTYPSIAKAAMLDRIYYRA
;
A
#
# COMPACT_ATOMS: atom_id res chain seq x y z
N MET A 1 -7.13 22.98 -0.32
CA MET A 1 -5.90 23.69 -0.77
C MET A 1 -5.64 23.33 -2.22
N GLU A 2 -4.97 24.21 -2.97
CA GLU A 2 -4.59 23.96 -4.37
C GLU A 2 -3.12 24.28 -4.56
N ALA A 3 -2.43 23.52 -5.42
CA ALA A 3 -1.05 23.79 -5.84
C ALA A 3 -1.00 23.85 -7.36
N ASN A 4 -0.46 24.94 -7.93
CA ASN A 4 -0.39 25.20 -9.36
C ASN A 4 0.95 24.83 -9.97
N SER A 5 1.97 24.62 -9.14
CA SER A 5 3.30 24.17 -9.56
C SER A 5 3.90 23.21 -8.53
N LEU A 6 4.96 22.49 -8.96
CA LEU A 6 5.71 21.62 -8.07
C LEU A 6 6.43 22.43 -6.97
N GLU A 7 6.93 23.62 -7.29
CA GLU A 7 7.57 24.53 -6.34
C GLU A 7 6.59 24.99 -5.26
N GLU A 8 5.37 25.36 -5.67
CA GLU A 8 4.31 25.75 -4.73
C GLU A 8 3.96 24.59 -3.79
N LEU A 9 3.83 23.38 -4.34
CA LEU A 9 3.60 22.20 -3.53
C LEU A 9 4.73 21.96 -2.54
N MET A 10 5.99 22.02 -2.97
CA MET A 10 7.15 21.84 -2.09
C MET A 10 7.19 22.91 -0.99
N TRP A 11 6.81 24.12 -1.30
CA TRP A 11 6.69 25.20 -0.31
C TRP A 11 5.59 24.91 0.73
N PHE A 12 4.41 24.46 0.30
CA PHE A 12 3.33 24.05 1.22
C PHE A 12 3.76 22.92 2.13
N THR A 13 4.38 21.89 1.58
CA THR A 13 4.80 20.71 2.35
C THR A 13 5.88 21.05 3.39
N SER A 14 6.81 21.95 3.05
CA SER A 14 7.81 22.42 4.02
C SER A 14 7.18 23.19 5.18
N ARG A 15 6.16 23.99 4.89
CA ARG A 15 5.39 24.72 5.91
C ARG A 15 4.61 23.80 6.84
N ILE A 16 3.93 22.79 6.28
CA ILE A 16 3.21 21.81 7.10
C ILE A 16 4.18 21.10 8.06
N HIS A 17 5.34 20.71 7.58
CA HIS A 17 6.39 20.06 8.40
C HIS A 17 6.91 20.98 9.53
N SER A 18 7.00 22.28 9.28
CA SER A 18 7.48 23.23 10.28
C SER A 18 6.44 23.61 11.34
N MET A 19 5.15 23.28 11.14
CA MET A 19 4.10 23.62 12.11
C MET A 19 4.13 22.75 13.35
N ASP A 20 4.46 21.48 13.21
CA ASP A 20 4.60 20.55 14.32
C ASP A 20 5.50 19.36 13.89
N GLU A 21 6.72 19.33 14.39
CA GLU A 21 7.71 18.28 14.12
C GLU A 21 7.33 16.93 14.75
N SER A 22 6.41 16.93 15.72
CA SER A 22 5.93 15.69 16.36
C SER A 22 4.93 14.94 15.48
N ILE A 23 4.33 15.58 14.49
CA ILE A 23 3.38 14.96 13.56
C ILE A 23 4.12 14.26 12.44
N LYS A 24 4.08 12.94 12.44
CA LYS A 24 4.56 12.14 11.32
C LYS A 24 3.57 12.23 10.16
N LEU A 25 3.91 13.03 9.14
CA LEU A 25 3.10 13.15 7.94
C LEU A 25 3.40 12.05 6.96
N MET A 26 2.35 11.40 6.48
CA MET A 26 2.36 10.45 5.39
C MET A 26 1.61 11.01 4.19
N TRP A 27 1.96 10.53 3.02
CA TRP A 27 1.41 11.00 1.76
C TRP A 27 0.63 9.91 1.04
N ARG A 28 -0.47 10.32 0.41
CA ARG A 28 -1.21 9.45 -0.50
C ARG A 28 -1.71 10.24 -1.69
N GLY A 29 -1.42 9.75 -2.89
CA GLY A 29 -1.91 10.33 -4.15
C GLY A 29 -3.10 9.56 -4.70
N GLN A 30 -4.07 10.29 -5.26
CA GLN A 30 -5.18 9.73 -6.03
C GLN A 30 -5.36 10.53 -7.33
N THR A 31 -5.75 9.83 -8.40
CA THR A 31 -5.93 10.42 -9.74
C THR A 31 -7.12 11.36 -9.84
N ARG A 32 -7.98 11.37 -8.85
CA ARG A 32 -9.07 12.33 -8.62
C ARG A 32 -9.55 12.25 -7.17
N GLU A 33 -10.27 13.25 -6.72
CA GLU A 33 -10.95 13.22 -5.44
C GLU A 33 -12.20 12.33 -5.55
N TYR A 34 -12.11 11.14 -4.95
CA TYR A 34 -13.26 10.26 -4.80
C TYR A 34 -13.96 10.63 -3.50
N LEU A 35 -15.27 10.83 -3.54
CA LEU A 35 -16.08 11.17 -2.38
C LEU A 35 -17.09 10.07 -2.09
N ILE A 36 -17.35 9.84 -0.80
CA ILE A 36 -18.46 9.01 -0.33
C ILE A 36 -19.26 9.78 0.72
N GLU A 37 -20.52 9.42 0.86
CA GLU A 37 -21.35 9.96 1.92
C GLU A 37 -21.00 9.28 3.26
N ARG A 38 -20.74 10.09 4.28
CA ARG A 38 -20.51 9.61 5.65
C ARG A 38 -21.82 9.05 6.21
N PRO A 39 -21.80 8.01 7.06
CA PRO A 39 -23.03 7.52 7.72
C PRO A 39 -23.79 8.65 8.41
N ALA A 40 -25.10 8.75 8.13
CA ALA A 40 -25.92 9.89 8.56
C ALA A 40 -25.87 10.14 10.07
N GLN A 41 -25.79 9.08 10.86
CA GLN A 41 -25.72 9.15 12.31
C GLN A 41 -24.41 9.80 12.81
N GLU A 42 -23.28 9.49 12.15
CA GLU A 42 -21.99 10.09 12.43
C GLU A 42 -21.93 11.54 11.92
N SER A 43 -22.49 11.81 10.74
CA SER A 43 -22.58 13.15 10.18
C SER A 43 -23.33 14.09 11.11
N LEU A 44 -24.49 13.69 11.61
CA LEU A 44 -25.27 14.45 12.59
C LEU A 44 -24.50 14.71 13.89
N ARG A 45 -23.80 13.68 14.40
CA ARG A 45 -23.06 13.79 15.65
C ARG A 45 -21.86 14.74 15.55
N LEU A 46 -21.14 14.74 14.42
CA LEU A 46 -19.88 15.48 14.26
C LEU A 46 -20.09 16.87 13.68
N PHE A 47 -21.07 17.05 12.80
CA PHE A 47 -21.23 18.25 12.00
C PHE A 47 -22.62 18.91 12.16
N GLY A 48 -23.55 18.25 12.82
CA GLY A 48 -24.94 18.72 12.93
C GLY A 48 -25.78 18.57 11.65
N GLU A 49 -25.22 17.95 10.61
CA GLU A 49 -25.84 17.75 9.30
C GLU A 49 -25.96 16.28 8.95
N PRO A 50 -27.09 15.82 8.36
CA PRO A 50 -27.29 14.41 8.07
C PRO A 50 -26.48 13.91 6.86
N ARG A 51 -25.97 14.81 6.02
CA ARG A 51 -25.23 14.48 4.80
C ARG A 51 -23.96 15.25 4.71
N VAL A 52 -22.86 14.56 4.93
CA VAL A 52 -21.50 15.12 4.74
C VAL A 52 -20.72 14.18 3.81
N MET A 53 -20.18 14.77 2.76
CA MET A 53 -19.29 14.05 1.84
C MET A 53 -17.87 14.09 2.39
N GLU A 54 -17.19 12.95 2.33
CA GLU A 54 -15.81 12.82 2.75
C GLU A 54 -14.94 12.12 1.70
N PRO A 55 -13.62 12.32 1.68
CA PRO A 55 -12.73 11.60 0.80
C PRO A 55 -12.86 10.08 0.98
N SER A 56 -12.96 9.36 -0.15
CA SER A 56 -13.11 7.91 -0.16
C SER A 56 -11.74 7.24 -0.09
N LEU A 57 -11.40 6.72 1.09
CA LEU A 57 -10.17 6.00 1.37
C LEU A 57 -10.40 4.60 1.97
N PRO A 58 -11.37 3.82 1.46
CA PRO A 58 -11.58 2.47 1.97
C PRO A 58 -10.40 1.56 1.62
N SER A 59 -10.12 0.57 2.48
CA SER A 59 -9.17 -0.49 2.17
C SER A 59 -9.57 -1.27 0.93
N SER A 60 -8.61 -1.96 0.30
CA SER A 60 -8.90 -2.79 -0.88
C SER A 60 -9.87 -3.94 -0.55
N GLY A 61 -9.79 -4.52 0.64
CA GLY A 61 -10.72 -5.54 1.10
C GLY A 61 -12.16 -5.02 1.23
N ALA A 62 -12.33 -3.83 1.79
CA ALA A 62 -13.64 -3.19 1.91
C ALA A 62 -14.25 -2.85 0.54
N ARG A 63 -13.46 -2.30 -0.40
CA ARG A 63 -13.92 -2.01 -1.76
C ARG A 63 -14.36 -3.26 -2.53
N LEU A 64 -13.69 -4.36 -2.33
CA LEU A 64 -13.96 -5.63 -3.02
C LEU A 64 -15.05 -6.45 -2.33
N LYS A 65 -15.49 -6.04 -1.14
CA LYS A 65 -16.49 -6.76 -0.32
C LYS A 65 -16.13 -8.24 -0.16
N VAL A 66 -14.83 -8.52 0.06
CA VAL A 66 -14.35 -9.90 0.23
C VAL A 66 -14.71 -10.43 1.62
N GLU A 67 -14.95 -11.73 1.70
CA GLU A 67 -15.01 -12.45 2.97
C GLU A 67 -13.56 -12.60 3.47
N PHE A 68 -13.18 -11.70 4.37
CA PHE A 68 -11.79 -11.41 4.67
C PHE A 68 -11.07 -12.58 5.36
N ALA A 69 -11.78 -13.28 6.26
CA ALA A 69 -11.19 -14.40 6.99
C ALA A 69 -10.73 -15.52 6.04
N THR A 70 -11.55 -15.84 5.03
CA THR A 70 -11.24 -16.86 4.03
C THR A 70 -10.06 -16.44 3.16
N VAL A 71 -10.06 -15.22 2.64
CA VAL A 71 -8.96 -14.71 1.80
C VAL A 71 -7.65 -14.65 2.60
N PHE A 72 -7.70 -14.16 3.84
CA PHE A 72 -6.53 -14.08 4.69
C PHE A 72 -5.97 -15.46 5.02
N GLN A 73 -6.82 -16.44 5.31
CA GLN A 73 -6.40 -17.81 5.60
C GLN A 73 -5.66 -18.43 4.41
N GLN A 74 -6.19 -18.26 3.19
CA GLN A 74 -5.53 -18.75 1.97
C GLN A 74 -4.22 -17.99 1.69
N TRP A 75 -4.22 -16.69 1.92
CA TRP A 75 -3.02 -15.87 1.76
C TRP A 75 -1.92 -16.27 2.76
N SER A 76 -2.28 -16.50 4.03
CA SER A 76 -1.32 -16.99 5.04
C SER A 76 -0.71 -18.33 4.65
N ALA A 77 -1.49 -19.25 4.08
CA ALA A 77 -0.96 -20.53 3.60
C ALA A 77 0.09 -20.36 2.47
N ILE A 78 -0.10 -19.38 1.59
CA ILE A 78 0.89 -19.04 0.54
C ILE A 78 2.14 -18.43 1.16
N LEU A 79 1.99 -17.51 2.13
CA LEU A 79 3.14 -16.94 2.84
C LEU A 79 3.92 -17.98 3.61
N ASP A 80 3.25 -18.89 4.30
CA ASP A 80 3.89 -20.00 5.01
C ASP A 80 4.67 -20.90 4.03
N ALA A 81 4.11 -21.19 2.87
CA ALA A 81 4.80 -21.93 1.83
C ALA A 81 6.05 -21.19 1.32
N TYR A 82 5.96 -19.87 1.13
CA TYR A 82 7.11 -19.03 0.78
C TYR A 82 8.23 -19.12 1.82
N LEU A 83 7.87 -18.94 3.10
CA LEU A 83 8.84 -18.98 4.20
C LEU A 83 9.49 -20.35 4.35
N ILE A 84 8.72 -21.42 4.21
CA ILE A 84 9.23 -22.79 4.29
C ILE A 84 10.13 -23.09 3.09
N GLU A 85 9.67 -22.82 1.89
CA GLU A 85 10.38 -23.23 0.68
C GLU A 85 11.61 -22.37 0.41
N ARG A 86 11.48 -21.06 0.49
CA ARG A 86 12.55 -20.13 0.11
C ARG A 86 13.56 -19.88 1.22
N ILE A 87 13.14 -19.95 2.47
CA ILE A 87 13.98 -19.63 3.62
C ILE A 87 14.45 -20.91 4.32
N LEU A 88 13.54 -21.76 4.75
CA LEU A 88 13.92 -22.92 5.56
C LEU A 88 14.57 -24.03 4.73
N LYS A 89 14.12 -24.32 3.51
CA LYS A 89 14.75 -25.34 2.65
C LYS A 89 16.08 -24.91 2.06
N ARG A 90 16.26 -23.64 1.71
CA ARG A 90 17.54 -23.09 1.25
C ARG A 90 18.58 -23.00 2.37
N SER A 91 18.14 -22.98 3.61
CA SER A 91 18.99 -22.96 4.81
C SER A 91 19.65 -24.32 5.13
N ILE A 92 19.42 -25.38 4.37
CA ILE A 92 19.83 -26.75 4.71
C ILE A 92 21.35 -26.98 4.53
N ILE A 93 22.09 -26.01 4.05
CA ILE A 93 23.54 -26.18 3.82
C ILE A 93 24.34 -25.51 4.96
N GLY A 94 24.27 -26.10 6.14
CA GLY A 94 25.39 -26.30 7.09
C GLY A 94 26.22 -25.10 7.57
N SER A 95 25.70 -23.83 7.61
CA SER A 95 26.44 -22.75 8.28
C SER A 95 25.64 -22.21 9.49
N VAL A 96 26.35 -21.73 10.51
CA VAL A 96 25.77 -21.08 11.71
C VAL A 96 24.78 -19.96 11.32
N HIS A 97 25.08 -19.21 10.28
CA HIS A 97 24.23 -18.14 9.76
C HIS A 97 22.86 -18.64 9.25
N HIS A 98 22.79 -19.85 8.69
CA HIS A 98 21.53 -20.45 8.25
C HIS A 98 20.60 -20.84 9.40
N GLU A 99 21.18 -21.29 10.47
CA GLU A 99 20.43 -21.69 11.67
C GLU A 99 19.82 -20.45 12.37
N GLU A 100 20.55 -19.35 12.40
CA GLU A 100 20.06 -18.06 12.90
C GLU A 100 18.89 -17.53 12.05
N ILE A 101 19.01 -17.56 10.74
CA ILE A 101 17.91 -17.17 9.82
C ILE A 101 16.70 -18.08 10.02
N ALA A 102 16.87 -19.40 10.11
CA ALA A 102 15.78 -20.34 10.30
C ALA A 102 15.08 -20.11 11.65
N ASN A 103 15.83 -19.89 12.72
CA ASN A 103 15.28 -19.61 14.05
C ASN A 103 14.56 -18.26 14.09
N GLY A 104 15.16 -17.21 13.52
CA GLY A 104 14.55 -15.90 13.39
C GLY A 104 13.25 -15.95 12.58
N THR A 105 13.19 -16.75 11.51
CA THR A 105 11.98 -16.94 10.70
C THR A 105 10.88 -17.64 11.50
N ARG A 106 11.19 -18.67 12.28
CA ARG A 106 10.21 -19.34 13.15
C ARG A 106 9.66 -18.40 14.21
N GLN A 107 10.51 -17.58 14.82
CA GLN A 107 10.09 -16.57 15.79
C GLN A 107 9.19 -15.51 15.15
N PHE A 108 9.55 -15.06 13.95
CA PHE A 108 8.74 -14.10 13.20
C PHE A 108 7.34 -14.64 12.89
N LEU A 109 7.22 -15.89 12.42
CA LEU A 109 5.93 -16.54 12.16
C LEU A 109 4.97 -16.54 13.38
N CYS A 110 5.52 -16.60 14.59
CA CYS A 110 4.75 -16.55 15.83
C CYS A 110 4.48 -15.13 16.34
N SER A 111 5.02 -14.11 15.68
CA SER A 111 4.93 -12.72 16.12
C SER A 111 3.68 -12.00 15.64
N TYR A 112 3.31 -10.93 16.34
CA TYR A 112 2.26 -10.01 15.86
C TYR A 112 2.66 -9.32 14.54
N ASN A 113 3.94 -9.01 14.37
CA ASN A 113 4.46 -8.37 13.16
C ASN A 113 4.26 -9.21 11.91
N TYR A 114 4.25 -10.55 12.01
CA TYR A 114 3.94 -11.42 10.89
C TYR A 114 2.55 -11.13 10.28
N ARG A 115 1.54 -10.92 11.11
CA ARG A 115 0.18 -10.61 10.64
C ARG A 115 0.11 -9.26 9.94
N LEU A 116 0.77 -8.25 10.53
CA LEU A 116 0.84 -6.91 9.93
C LEU A 116 1.59 -6.95 8.59
N TRP A 117 2.73 -7.63 8.56
CA TRP A 117 3.50 -7.83 7.33
C TRP A 117 2.69 -8.55 6.26
N ALA A 118 1.94 -9.58 6.62
CA ALA A 118 1.07 -10.29 5.69
C ALA A 118 0.04 -9.36 5.04
N PHE A 119 -0.61 -8.49 5.82
CA PHE A 119 -1.59 -7.53 5.31
C PHE A 119 -0.96 -6.43 4.45
N ALA A 120 0.15 -5.86 4.90
CA ALA A 120 0.89 -4.84 4.19
C ALA A 120 1.39 -5.39 2.84
N THR A 121 2.04 -6.56 2.87
CA THR A 121 2.57 -7.23 1.68
C THR A 121 1.46 -7.57 0.69
N ALA A 122 0.32 -8.10 1.14
CA ALA A 122 -0.83 -8.40 0.28
C ALA A 122 -1.23 -7.19 -0.57
N GLN A 123 -1.33 -6.02 0.06
CA GLN A 123 -1.78 -4.80 -0.59
C GLN A 123 -0.83 -4.34 -1.70
N HIS A 124 0.50 -4.39 -1.46
CA HIS A 124 1.50 -3.98 -2.45
C HIS A 124 1.50 -4.83 -3.71
N TYR A 125 1.05 -6.09 -3.62
CA TYR A 125 1.00 -7.01 -4.76
C TYR A 125 -0.39 -7.14 -5.38
N GLY A 126 -1.35 -6.27 -4.99
CA GLY A 126 -2.69 -6.19 -5.60
C GLY A 126 -3.75 -7.06 -4.94
N LEU A 127 -3.42 -7.69 -3.82
CA LEU A 127 -4.33 -8.56 -3.08
C LEU A 127 -5.19 -7.74 -2.10
N PRO A 128 -6.37 -8.24 -1.71
CA PRO A 128 -7.20 -7.58 -0.71
C PRO A 128 -6.50 -7.43 0.62
N SER A 129 -6.58 -6.24 1.22
CA SER A 129 -6.02 -5.94 2.52
C SER A 129 -6.96 -5.07 3.34
N VAL A 130 -6.73 -5.00 4.65
CA VAL A 130 -7.53 -4.25 5.64
C VAL A 130 -7.03 -2.83 5.89
N GLY A 131 -5.81 -2.53 5.47
CA GLY A 131 -5.20 -1.23 5.66
C GLY A 131 -5.18 -0.38 4.40
N LEU A 132 -4.49 0.72 4.49
CA LEU A 132 -4.26 1.66 3.40
C LEU A 132 -2.75 1.90 3.25
N ASP A 133 -2.25 1.80 2.00
CA ASP A 133 -0.88 2.21 1.72
C ASP A 133 -0.76 3.72 1.76
N VAL A 134 0.22 4.18 2.48
CA VAL A 134 0.70 5.56 2.48
C VAL A 134 2.22 5.54 2.32
N THR A 135 2.81 6.65 2.00
CA THR A 135 4.27 6.73 1.80
C THR A 135 4.86 7.91 2.55
N SER A 136 6.09 7.76 3.02
CA SER A 136 6.87 8.87 3.57
C SER A 136 7.49 9.77 2.48
N ASP A 137 7.47 9.34 1.22
CA ASP A 137 8.06 10.08 0.10
C ASP A 137 6.99 10.76 -0.76
N LEU A 138 6.93 12.08 -0.69
CA LEU A 138 6.03 12.91 -1.48
C LEU A 138 6.11 12.60 -2.98
N ARG A 139 7.31 12.28 -3.52
CA ARG A 139 7.51 11.98 -4.95
C ARG A 139 6.80 10.70 -5.35
N VAL A 140 6.77 9.71 -4.48
CA VAL A 140 6.02 8.45 -4.66
C VAL A 140 4.52 8.75 -4.71
N ALA A 141 4.00 9.52 -3.75
CA ALA A 141 2.59 9.90 -3.74
C ALA A 141 2.19 10.71 -4.98
N LEU A 142 3.05 11.60 -5.46
CA LEU A 142 2.84 12.36 -6.70
C LEU A 142 2.78 11.44 -7.92
N LEU A 143 3.63 10.42 -8.01
CA LEU A 143 3.54 9.45 -9.11
C LEU A 143 2.19 8.73 -9.11
N PHE A 144 1.69 8.32 -7.94
CA PHE A 144 0.36 7.71 -7.84
C PHE A 144 -0.78 8.69 -8.13
N ALA A 145 -0.62 9.98 -7.78
CA ALA A 145 -1.61 10.99 -8.10
C ALA A 145 -1.68 11.29 -9.61
N LEU A 146 -0.53 11.31 -10.28
CA LEU A 146 -0.39 11.84 -11.65
C LEU A 146 -0.35 10.76 -12.74
N HIS A 147 -0.42 9.48 -12.37
CA HIS A 147 -0.45 8.37 -13.33
C HIS A 147 -1.65 7.46 -13.09
N ARG A 148 -2.27 7.06 -14.19
CA ARG A 148 -3.24 5.98 -14.20
C ARG A 148 -2.50 4.66 -14.37
N PHE A 149 -2.73 3.73 -13.46
CA PHE A 149 -2.20 2.38 -13.52
C PHE A 149 -3.29 1.43 -14.00
N SER A 150 -2.97 0.60 -14.96
CA SER A 150 -3.85 -0.44 -15.51
C SER A 150 -3.13 -1.77 -15.51
N THR A 151 -3.87 -2.83 -15.25
CA THR A 151 -3.33 -4.19 -15.27
C THR A 151 -4.02 -4.98 -16.37
N ASP A 152 -3.24 -5.59 -17.24
CA ASP A 152 -3.75 -6.58 -18.18
C ASP A 152 -4.25 -7.79 -17.39
N LYS A 153 -5.54 -8.11 -17.51
CA LYS A 153 -6.17 -9.16 -16.70
C LYS A 153 -5.67 -10.56 -17.05
N ALA A 154 -5.22 -10.79 -18.27
CA ALA A 154 -4.75 -12.10 -18.71
C ALA A 154 -3.33 -12.39 -18.23
N THR A 155 -2.46 -11.38 -18.28
CA THR A 155 -1.04 -11.52 -17.96
C THR A 155 -0.67 -11.03 -16.57
N GLY A 156 -1.42 -10.08 -15.99
CA GLY A 156 -1.03 -9.35 -14.78
C GLY A 156 -0.04 -8.20 -15.06
N ARG A 157 0.25 -7.91 -16.33
CA ARG A 157 1.23 -6.90 -16.72
C ARG A 157 0.72 -5.50 -16.40
N LEU A 158 1.50 -4.75 -15.64
CA LEU A 158 1.22 -3.38 -15.28
C LEU A 158 1.61 -2.42 -16.41
N THR A 159 0.69 -1.54 -16.75
CA THR A 159 0.94 -0.37 -17.60
C THR A 159 0.62 0.90 -16.86
N SER A 160 1.25 1.99 -17.23
CA SER A 160 0.98 3.30 -16.66
C SER A 160 0.93 4.36 -17.75
N SER A 161 0.02 5.30 -17.61
CA SER A 161 -0.07 6.49 -18.46
C SER A 161 -0.18 7.74 -17.61
N ARG A 162 0.41 8.83 -18.06
CA ARG A 162 0.21 10.14 -17.44
C ARG A 162 -1.26 10.52 -17.53
N LEU A 163 -1.77 11.23 -16.53
CA LEU A 163 -3.12 11.77 -16.56
C LEU A 163 -3.27 12.86 -17.62
N ASP A 164 -4.46 12.94 -18.19
CA ASP A 164 -4.88 13.99 -19.10
C ASP A 164 -4.98 15.33 -18.37
N LYS A 165 -4.87 16.44 -19.11
CA LYS A 165 -4.90 17.80 -18.56
C LYS A 165 -6.19 18.13 -17.78
N ASP A 166 -7.30 17.50 -18.14
CA ASP A 166 -8.61 17.72 -17.53
C ASP A 166 -8.85 16.89 -16.27
N ALA A 167 -7.89 16.05 -15.87
CA ALA A 167 -7.96 15.30 -14.63
C ALA A 167 -7.77 16.22 -13.42
N GLU A 168 -8.36 15.83 -12.29
CA GLU A 168 -8.28 16.56 -11.02
C GLU A 168 -7.61 15.72 -9.94
N PRO A 169 -6.30 15.46 -10.07
CA PRO A 169 -5.59 14.68 -9.08
C PRO A 169 -5.49 15.40 -7.74
N VAL A 170 -5.49 14.58 -6.67
CA VAL A 170 -5.40 15.05 -5.30
C VAL A 170 -4.28 14.34 -4.56
N LEU A 171 -3.61 15.08 -3.70
CA LEU A 171 -2.61 14.60 -2.76
C LEU A 171 -3.17 14.80 -1.35
N TYR A 172 -3.18 13.74 -0.55
CA TYR A 172 -3.52 13.81 0.85
C TYR A 172 -2.25 13.79 1.70
N ALA A 173 -2.10 14.81 2.56
CA ALA A 173 -1.21 14.74 3.69
C ALA A 173 -2.02 14.15 4.86
N MET A 174 -1.53 13.07 5.43
CA MET A 174 -2.22 12.31 6.47
C MET A 174 -1.39 12.34 7.74
N SER A 175 -2.01 12.69 8.86
CA SER A 175 -1.41 12.52 10.18
C SER A 175 -1.65 11.09 10.65
N ALA A 176 -0.61 10.42 11.10
CA ALA A 176 -0.75 9.06 11.62
C ALA A 176 -0.16 8.98 13.03
N PHE A 177 -0.87 8.28 13.91
CA PHE A 177 -0.34 7.95 15.23
C PHE A 177 0.54 6.70 15.12
N GLU A 178 1.57 6.61 15.95
CA GLU A 178 2.52 5.49 15.93
C GLU A 178 1.86 4.11 16.04
N TYR A 179 0.77 4.00 16.78
CA TYR A 179 0.07 2.73 16.95
C TYR A 179 -0.82 2.30 15.77
N ASP A 180 -1.05 3.18 14.80
CA ASP A 180 -1.83 2.89 13.59
C ASP A 180 -0.95 2.77 12.34
N LEU A 181 0.32 3.18 12.43
CA LEU A 181 1.22 3.32 11.30
C LEU A 181 2.42 2.39 11.44
N TYR A 182 2.62 1.54 10.47
CA TYR A 182 3.71 0.57 10.45
C TYR A 182 4.59 0.79 9.23
N ASP A 183 5.90 0.88 9.46
CA ASP A 183 6.89 0.91 8.38
C ASP A 183 7.04 -0.49 7.79
N ASP A 184 6.64 -0.66 6.53
CA ASP A 184 6.62 -1.96 5.86
C ASP A 184 8.02 -2.58 5.78
N ALA A 185 9.07 -1.75 5.67
CA ALA A 185 10.44 -2.22 5.68
C ALA A 185 10.90 -2.76 7.05
N GLN A 186 10.21 -2.38 8.13
CA GLN A 186 10.55 -2.81 9.49
C GLN A 186 9.64 -3.93 10.03
N LEU A 187 8.55 -4.23 9.34
CA LEU A 187 7.62 -5.28 9.77
C LEU A 187 8.24 -6.67 9.70
N ALA A 188 9.15 -6.91 8.75
CA ALA A 188 9.80 -8.19 8.57
C ALA A 188 11.31 -8.11 8.80
N PRO A 189 11.94 -9.23 9.19
CA PRO A 189 13.39 -9.33 9.21
C PRO A 189 14.02 -8.98 7.84
N ALA A 190 15.26 -8.50 7.83
CA ALA A 190 15.93 -8.01 6.63
C ALA A 190 15.93 -9.04 5.47
N TRP A 191 16.04 -10.33 5.78
CA TRP A 191 16.03 -11.40 4.77
C TRP A 191 14.65 -11.74 4.19
N LEU A 192 13.57 -11.14 4.72
CA LEU A 192 12.20 -11.28 4.25
C LEU A 192 11.65 -9.99 3.62
N GLN A 193 12.46 -8.95 3.53
CA GLN A 193 12.02 -7.69 2.97
C GLN A 193 11.59 -7.84 1.50
N CYS A 194 10.44 -7.25 1.19
CA CYS A 194 9.90 -7.22 -0.17
C CYS A 194 10.39 -5.97 -0.90
N ALA A 195 10.82 -6.15 -2.15
CA ALA A 195 11.43 -5.06 -2.91
C ALA A 195 10.45 -3.90 -3.19
N ARG A 196 9.18 -4.21 -3.41
CA ARG A 196 8.18 -3.20 -3.78
C ARG A 196 7.84 -2.22 -2.67
N PRO A 197 7.54 -2.63 -1.42
CA PRO A 197 7.36 -1.70 -0.31
C PRO A 197 8.57 -0.78 -0.08
N ILE A 198 9.78 -1.32 -0.19
CA ILE A 198 11.02 -0.54 -0.07
C ILE A 198 11.12 0.53 -1.15
N ALA A 199 10.88 0.15 -2.42
CA ALA A 199 10.90 1.08 -3.55
C ALA A 199 9.88 2.21 -3.42
N GLN A 200 8.74 1.93 -2.79
CA GLN A 200 7.65 2.86 -2.56
C GLN A 200 7.77 3.62 -1.22
N LYS A 201 8.80 3.35 -0.42
CA LYS A 201 8.93 3.88 0.96
C LYS A 201 7.59 3.80 1.70
N ALA A 202 7.02 2.61 1.66
CA ALA A 202 5.66 2.36 2.03
C ALA A 202 5.49 2.21 3.53
N PHE A 203 4.34 2.68 3.98
CA PHE A 203 3.83 2.47 5.33
C PHE A 203 2.42 1.90 5.25
N PHE A 204 2.14 0.96 6.11
CA PHE A 204 0.82 0.38 6.27
C PHE A 204 0.04 1.15 7.34
N LEU A 205 -1.01 1.84 6.93
CA LEU A 205 -1.96 2.48 7.85
C LEU A 205 -3.07 1.49 8.19
N ALA A 206 -3.06 0.98 9.42
CA ALA A 206 -4.06 0.04 9.90
C ALA A 206 -5.40 0.76 10.15
N THR A 207 -6.40 0.48 9.32
CA THR A 207 -7.70 1.17 9.35
C THR A 207 -8.80 0.36 10.03
N GLY A 208 -8.43 -0.44 11.03
CA GLY A 208 -9.40 -1.10 11.91
C GLY A 208 -10.04 -2.37 11.33
N TRP A 209 -9.28 -3.18 10.61
CA TRP A 209 -9.72 -4.51 10.16
C TRP A 209 -10.98 -4.51 9.27
N GLY A 210 -11.23 -3.41 8.57
CA GLY A 210 -12.38 -3.25 7.69
C GLY A 210 -13.72 -2.99 8.38
N GLN A 211 -13.73 -2.87 9.71
CA GLN A 211 -14.95 -2.60 10.47
C GLN A 211 -15.51 -1.19 10.24
N ALA A 212 -14.65 -0.24 9.91
CA ALA A 212 -15.02 1.11 9.52
C ALA A 212 -14.46 1.38 8.10
N PRO A 213 -15.26 1.21 7.04
CA PRO A 213 -14.77 1.15 5.66
C PRO A 213 -13.95 2.35 5.21
N ASN A 214 -14.19 3.53 5.79
CA ASN A 214 -13.52 4.77 5.39
C ASN A 214 -12.74 5.45 6.54
N ARG A 215 -12.35 4.72 7.56
CA ARG A 215 -11.67 5.29 8.74
C ARG A 215 -10.37 6.04 8.41
N ALA A 216 -9.68 5.67 7.36
CA ALA A 216 -8.48 6.38 6.93
C ALA A 216 -8.73 7.84 6.54
N ALA A 217 -9.96 8.20 6.15
CA ALA A 217 -10.32 9.59 5.85
C ALA A 217 -10.20 10.51 7.08
N GLU A 218 -10.38 9.99 8.28
CA GLU A 218 -10.22 10.74 9.54
C GLU A 218 -8.76 11.16 9.80
N ARG A 219 -7.81 10.57 9.07
CA ARG A 219 -6.38 10.88 9.17
C ARG A 219 -5.93 11.96 8.20
N ILE A 220 -6.80 12.45 7.33
CA ILE A 220 -6.46 13.51 6.40
C ILE A 220 -6.26 14.82 7.19
N PHE A 221 -5.02 15.29 7.17
CA PHE A 221 -4.66 16.59 7.70
C PHE A 221 -4.97 17.71 6.69
N VAL A 222 -4.60 17.49 5.43
CA VAL A 222 -4.92 18.40 4.33
C VAL A 222 -5.05 17.62 3.00
N ALA A 223 -6.00 18.07 2.17
CA ALA A 223 -6.16 17.65 0.78
C ALA A 223 -5.65 18.78 -0.13
N ILE A 224 -4.73 18.45 -1.04
CA ILE A 224 -4.10 19.38 -1.99
C ILE A 224 -4.50 18.96 -3.40
N ARG A 225 -5.31 19.76 -4.09
CA ARG A 225 -5.65 19.57 -5.50
C ARG A 225 -4.51 20.08 -6.36
N LEU A 226 -4.06 19.23 -7.30
CA LEU A 226 -2.90 19.50 -8.12
C LEU A 226 -3.37 20.10 -9.45
N ARG A 227 -3.21 21.42 -9.62
CA ARG A 227 -3.56 22.16 -10.84
C ARG A 227 -2.40 22.17 -11.81
N ASN A 228 -2.65 22.35 -13.09
CA ASN A 228 -1.62 22.40 -14.15
C ASN A 228 -0.62 21.21 -14.10
N HIS A 229 -1.03 20.11 -13.51
CA HIS A 229 -0.19 18.95 -13.19
C HIS A 229 0.45 18.29 -14.43
N PHE A 230 -0.13 18.47 -15.60
CA PHE A 230 0.38 17.95 -16.87
C PHE A 230 1.73 18.58 -17.27
N GLU A 231 2.02 19.80 -16.80
CA GLU A 231 3.29 20.51 -17.01
C GLU A 231 4.39 20.09 -16.02
N TRP A 232 4.05 19.41 -14.96
CA TRP A 232 4.98 19.09 -13.88
C TRP A 232 6.00 18.03 -14.30
N LYS A 233 7.27 18.35 -14.15
CA LYS A 233 8.36 17.38 -14.35
C LYS A 233 8.61 16.66 -13.02
N LEU A 234 8.24 15.39 -12.96
CA LEU A 234 8.47 14.61 -11.74
C LEU A 234 9.93 14.17 -11.65
N PRO A 235 10.53 14.24 -10.46
CA PRO A 235 11.94 13.88 -10.25
C PRO A 235 12.18 12.37 -10.16
N MET A 236 11.14 11.55 -10.39
CA MET A 236 11.20 10.10 -10.29
C MET A 236 10.40 9.46 -11.43
N ALA A 237 10.88 8.35 -11.96
CA ALA A 237 10.17 7.56 -12.95
C ALA A 237 9.26 6.52 -12.29
N VAL A 238 8.11 6.21 -12.93
CA VAL A 238 7.19 5.14 -12.48
C VAL A 238 7.91 3.80 -12.34
N ALA A 239 8.87 3.54 -13.21
CA ALA A 239 9.69 2.33 -13.18
C ALA A 239 10.36 2.07 -11.81
N ASN A 240 10.68 3.13 -11.08
CA ASN A 240 11.32 3.03 -9.75
C ASN A 240 10.38 2.48 -8.68
N LEU A 241 9.04 2.58 -8.87
CA LEU A 241 8.05 2.10 -7.91
C LEU A 241 7.79 0.59 -7.99
N PHE A 242 8.09 -0.01 -9.14
CA PHE A 242 7.76 -1.40 -9.42
C PHE A 242 9.02 -2.14 -9.89
N PRO A 243 9.79 -2.73 -8.98
CA PRO A 243 10.94 -3.57 -9.32
C PRO A 243 10.54 -4.66 -10.31
N LEU A 244 11.47 -5.04 -11.19
CA LEU A 244 11.27 -6.16 -12.11
C LEU A 244 11.12 -7.47 -11.32
N GLN A 245 10.47 -8.47 -11.91
CA GLN A 245 10.37 -9.80 -11.31
C GLN A 245 11.73 -10.36 -10.89
N SER A 246 12.77 -10.18 -11.70
CA SER A 246 14.14 -10.62 -11.38
C SER A 246 14.79 -9.89 -10.20
N GLN A 247 14.24 -8.76 -9.79
CA GLN A 247 14.70 -7.93 -8.66
C GLN A 247 13.82 -8.11 -7.41
N ASP A 248 12.72 -8.85 -7.53
CA ASP A 248 11.74 -9.06 -6.47
C ASP A 248 11.48 -10.57 -6.27
N PRO A 249 12.28 -11.24 -5.43
CA PRO A 249 12.14 -12.68 -5.19
C PRO A 249 10.77 -13.08 -4.63
N PHE A 250 10.09 -12.15 -3.95
CA PHE A 250 8.75 -12.39 -3.43
C PHE A 250 7.70 -12.36 -4.55
N LEU A 251 7.78 -11.41 -5.46
CA LEU A 251 6.95 -11.38 -6.66
C LEU A 251 7.17 -12.63 -7.52
N ASP A 252 8.42 -13.03 -7.72
CA ASP A 252 8.77 -14.23 -8.47
C ASP A 252 8.10 -15.47 -7.87
N PHE A 253 8.18 -15.63 -6.53
CA PHE A 253 7.47 -16.71 -5.83
C PHE A 253 5.95 -16.66 -6.01
N LEU A 254 5.34 -15.47 -5.91
CA LEU A 254 3.88 -15.32 -6.07
C LEU A 254 3.40 -15.71 -7.47
N LEU A 255 4.17 -15.35 -8.50
CA LEU A 255 3.86 -15.71 -9.88
C LEU A 255 4.02 -17.22 -10.11
N ASP A 256 5.05 -17.84 -9.53
CA ASP A 256 5.24 -19.30 -9.54
C ASP A 256 4.11 -20.02 -8.78
N ALA A 257 3.77 -19.56 -7.58
CA ALA A 257 2.67 -20.11 -6.79
C ALA A 257 1.33 -20.06 -7.52
N ARG A 258 1.07 -19.02 -8.31
CA ARG A 258 -0.12 -18.89 -9.14
C ARG A 258 -0.22 -20.02 -10.18
N LEU A 259 0.91 -20.47 -10.73
CA LEU A 259 0.97 -21.54 -11.72
C LEU A 259 0.95 -22.93 -11.07
N THR A 260 1.70 -23.07 -9.98
CA THR A 260 1.90 -24.36 -9.30
C THR A 260 0.69 -24.80 -8.48
N TYR A 261 -0.03 -23.86 -7.87
CA TYR A 261 -1.18 -24.11 -6.98
C TYR A 261 -2.43 -23.36 -7.41
N PRO A 262 -3.00 -23.62 -8.59
CA PRO A 262 -4.05 -22.78 -9.18
C PRO A 262 -5.32 -22.66 -8.32
N SER A 263 -5.70 -23.71 -7.60
CA SER A 263 -6.89 -23.67 -6.73
C SER A 263 -6.69 -22.76 -5.52
N ILE A 264 -5.55 -22.86 -4.85
CA ILE A 264 -5.18 -22.02 -3.71
C ILE A 264 -4.95 -20.59 -4.21
N ALA A 265 -4.26 -20.43 -5.32
CA ALA A 265 -3.99 -19.14 -5.94
C ALA A 265 -5.29 -18.38 -6.27
N LYS A 266 -6.29 -19.06 -6.82
CA LYS A 266 -7.62 -18.48 -7.09
C LYS A 266 -8.32 -18.09 -5.79
N ALA A 267 -8.31 -18.94 -4.77
CA ALA A 267 -8.93 -18.65 -3.47
C ALA A 267 -8.24 -17.47 -2.75
N ALA A 268 -6.93 -17.35 -2.88
CA ALA A 268 -6.16 -16.22 -2.36
C ALA A 268 -6.12 -15.00 -3.30
N MET A 269 -6.87 -15.05 -4.42
CA MET A 269 -6.97 -13.98 -5.42
C MET A 269 -5.62 -13.60 -6.06
N LEU A 270 -4.70 -14.56 -6.24
CA LEU A 270 -3.39 -14.32 -6.88
C LEU A 270 -3.49 -13.95 -8.37
N ASP A 271 -4.63 -14.16 -9.00
CA ASP A 271 -4.96 -13.64 -10.33
C ASP A 271 -4.94 -12.09 -10.40
N ARG A 272 -5.02 -11.43 -9.25
CA ARG A 272 -4.94 -9.96 -9.13
C ARG A 272 -3.52 -9.42 -9.05
N ILE A 273 -2.52 -10.29 -8.90
CA ILE A 273 -1.12 -9.83 -8.84
C ILE A 273 -0.76 -9.12 -10.13
N TYR A 274 -0.15 -7.96 -9.98
CA TYR A 274 0.37 -7.17 -11.09
C TYR A 274 1.87 -6.97 -10.97
N TYR A 275 2.54 -6.87 -12.11
CA TYR A 275 3.98 -6.68 -12.18
C TYR A 275 4.39 -5.87 -13.41
N ARG A 276 5.56 -5.26 -13.34
CA ARG A 276 6.21 -4.65 -14.49
C ARG A 276 7.05 -5.72 -15.20
N ALA A 277 6.82 -5.88 -16.51
CA ALA A 277 7.63 -6.75 -17.33
C ALA A 277 8.91 -6.04 -17.79
#